data_a63bdaf823b6f838229cd6cf11697345
#
_entry.id   a63bdaf823b6f838229cd6cf11697345
#
_cell.length_a   1.000
_cell.length_b   1.000
_cell.length_c   1.000
_cell.angle_alpha   90.00
_cell.angle_beta   90.00
_cell.angle_gamma   90.00
#
_symmetry.space_group_name_H-M   'P 1'
#
loop_
_entity.id
_entity.type
_entity.pdbx_description
1 polymer ?
#
loop_
_entity_poly.entity_id
_entity_poly.type
_entity_poly.pdbx_seq_one_letter_code
_entity_poly.pdbx_strand_id
1 'polypeptide(L)'
;MSFLENGDRYVVDAPIVVKWILNEPYSDMARGIAVPGRTVLAPDVILSHIGTILRTRVSSAELEKQEADEILRVVGLMPLQLFETWSLAADALEIERRIRCAMPSCIYLALALQEDAIYVTSSRELYTSVQDTALAEHTAWIGNLALR
;
A
#
# COMPACT_ATOMS: atom_id res chain seq x y z
N MET A 1 20.98 -5.79 4.43
CA MET A 1 20.63 -4.64 3.61
C MET A 1 19.55 -3.83 4.29
N SER A 2 19.78 -2.57 4.53
CA SER A 2 18.76 -1.76 5.17
C SER A 2 17.66 -1.43 4.18
N PHE A 3 16.44 -1.23 4.67
CA PHE A 3 15.35 -0.70 3.86
C PHE A 3 15.75 0.60 3.14
N LEU A 4 16.75 1.30 3.64
CA LEU A 4 17.18 2.58 3.08
C LEU A 4 18.04 2.44 1.82
N GLU A 5 18.64 1.30 1.58
CA GLU A 5 19.42 1.07 0.37
C GLU A 5 18.53 0.70 -0.82
N ASN A 6 17.44 -0.01 -0.56
CA ASN A 6 16.31 -0.17 -1.48
C ASN A 6 15.20 0.79 -1.13
N GLY A 7 15.40 1.59 -0.11
CA GLY A 7 14.40 2.19 0.73
C GLY A 7 13.81 3.49 0.25
N ASP A 8 14.14 3.88 -0.94
CA ASP A 8 13.57 5.09 -1.50
C ASP A 8 12.32 4.82 -2.33
N ARG A 9 11.98 3.55 -2.54
CA ARG A 9 10.86 3.13 -3.38
C ARG A 9 9.93 2.21 -2.60
N TYR A 10 8.71 2.70 -2.35
CA TYR A 10 7.70 1.97 -1.58
C TYR A 10 6.42 1.81 -2.40
N VAL A 11 5.87 0.60 -2.40
CA VAL A 11 4.51 0.36 -2.87
C VAL A 11 3.59 0.44 -1.66
N VAL A 12 2.51 1.21 -1.77
CA VAL A 12 1.54 1.37 -0.68
C VAL A 12 0.16 0.93 -1.14
N ASP A 13 -0.63 0.45 -0.19
CA ASP A 13 -2.02 0.09 -0.44
C ASP A 13 -2.98 1.15 0.11
N ALA A 14 -4.28 0.96 -0.11
CA ALA A 14 -5.28 1.92 0.31
C ALA A 14 -5.30 2.18 1.82
N PRO A 15 -5.19 1.15 2.70
CA PRO A 15 -5.11 1.41 4.13
C PRO A 15 -3.95 2.31 4.53
N ILE A 16 -2.80 2.19 3.88
CA ILE A 16 -1.64 3.03 4.17
C ILE A 16 -1.91 4.49 3.73
N VAL A 17 -2.48 4.67 2.55
CA VAL A 17 -2.81 6.01 2.05
C VAL A 17 -3.83 6.72 2.96
N VAL A 18 -4.84 6.00 3.43
CA VAL A 18 -5.83 6.55 4.35
C VAL A 18 -5.17 6.99 5.66
N LYS A 19 -4.16 6.26 6.12
CA LYS A 19 -3.39 6.64 7.32
C LYS A 19 -2.61 7.94 7.16
N TRP A 20 -2.31 8.36 5.94
CA TRP A 20 -1.67 9.66 5.73
C TRP A 20 -2.58 10.81 6.13
N ILE A 21 -3.88 10.63 5.98
CA ILE A 21 -4.86 11.71 6.16
C ILE A 21 -5.55 11.61 7.52
N LEU A 22 -5.91 10.40 7.95
CA LEU A 22 -6.59 10.16 9.22
C LEU A 22 -5.58 9.80 10.31
N ASN A 23 -5.88 10.19 11.55
CA ASN A 23 -5.08 9.80 12.71
C ASN A 23 -5.60 8.48 13.25
N GLU A 24 -4.89 7.42 12.97
CA GLU A 24 -5.21 6.06 13.39
C GLU A 24 -3.91 5.31 13.70
N PRO A 25 -3.98 4.08 14.21
CA PRO A 25 -2.75 3.33 14.53
C PRO A 25 -1.81 3.27 13.32
N TYR A 26 -0.52 3.52 13.57
CA TYR A 26 0.56 3.55 12.58
C TYR A 26 0.51 4.70 11.58
N SER A 27 -0.33 5.72 11.78
CA SER A 27 -0.37 6.89 10.90
C SER A 27 0.97 7.61 10.82
N ASP A 28 1.68 7.75 11.94
CA ASP A 28 2.99 8.39 11.94
C ASP A 28 3.99 7.61 11.07
N MET A 29 3.98 6.29 11.15
CA MET A 29 4.83 5.44 10.32
C MET A 29 4.45 5.58 8.84
N ALA A 30 3.17 5.57 8.52
CA ALA A 30 2.69 5.74 7.16
C ALA A 30 3.10 7.09 6.57
N ARG A 31 2.97 8.16 7.32
CA ARG A 31 3.38 9.51 6.89
C ARG A 31 4.88 9.61 6.67
N GLY A 32 5.67 8.86 7.42
CA GLY A 32 7.11 8.81 7.24
C GLY A 32 7.55 8.25 5.89
N ILE A 33 6.69 7.48 5.23
CA ILE A 33 6.96 6.98 3.88
C ILE A 33 6.75 8.07 2.82
N ALA A 34 5.79 8.95 3.02
CA ALA A 34 5.37 9.96 2.06
C ALA A 34 6.11 11.29 2.26
N VAL A 35 7.43 11.23 2.38
CA VAL A 35 8.27 12.41 2.57
C VAL A 35 9.15 12.65 1.35
N PRO A 36 9.64 13.89 1.13
CA PRO A 36 10.57 14.16 0.04
C PRO A 36 11.80 13.24 0.08
N GLY A 37 12.24 12.79 -1.08
CA GLY A 37 13.35 11.86 -1.22
C GLY A 37 12.94 10.39 -1.26
N ARG A 38 11.67 10.08 -0.99
CA ARG A 38 11.11 8.75 -1.13
C ARG A 38 10.09 8.72 -2.26
N THR A 39 10.12 7.63 -3.03
CA THR A 39 9.19 7.43 -4.13
C THR A 39 8.08 6.49 -3.67
N VAL A 40 6.83 6.89 -3.85
CA VAL A 40 5.68 6.13 -3.44
C VAL A 40 4.90 5.69 -4.67
N LEU A 41 4.69 4.40 -4.80
CA LEU A 41 4.12 3.74 -5.98
C LEU A 41 2.85 2.99 -5.60
N ALA A 42 1.90 2.93 -6.53
CA ALA A 42 0.73 2.07 -6.37
C ALA A 42 0.18 1.67 -7.73
N PRO A 43 -0.48 0.51 -7.83
CA PRO A 43 -1.29 0.20 -9.02
C PRO A 43 -2.51 1.13 -9.05
N ASP A 44 -2.98 1.47 -10.23
CA ASP A 44 -4.09 2.42 -10.36
C ASP A 44 -5.41 1.90 -9.77
N VAL A 45 -5.54 0.59 -9.56
CA VAL A 45 -6.69 0.01 -8.85
C VAL A 45 -6.80 0.51 -7.41
N ILE A 46 -5.75 1.12 -6.86
CA ILE A 46 -5.80 1.68 -5.51
C ILE A 46 -6.93 2.71 -5.36
N LEU A 47 -7.28 3.41 -6.41
CA LEU A 47 -8.39 4.38 -6.39
C LEU A 47 -9.70 3.71 -6.00
N SER A 48 -9.97 2.51 -6.53
CA SER A 48 -11.14 1.72 -6.17
C SER A 48 -11.09 1.26 -4.72
N HIS A 49 -9.92 0.83 -4.26
CA HIS A 49 -9.74 0.36 -2.88
C HIS A 49 -9.92 1.51 -1.87
N ILE A 50 -9.39 2.68 -2.17
CA ILE A 50 -9.57 3.88 -1.34
C ILE A 50 -11.06 4.22 -1.26
N GLY A 51 -11.74 4.24 -2.42
CA GLY A 51 -13.18 4.52 -2.46
C GLY A 51 -13.99 3.55 -1.60
N THR A 52 -13.64 2.26 -1.62
CA THR A 52 -14.31 1.26 -0.80
C THR A 52 -14.11 1.52 0.70
N ILE A 53 -12.90 1.86 1.12
CA ILE A 53 -12.64 2.20 2.53
C ILE A 53 -13.45 3.41 2.95
N LEU A 54 -13.44 4.49 2.16
CA LEU A 54 -14.17 5.70 2.47
C LEU A 54 -15.67 5.44 2.55
N ARG A 55 -16.22 4.67 1.60
CA ARG A 55 -17.64 4.31 1.61
C ARG A 55 -18.00 3.51 2.87
N THR A 56 -17.18 2.56 3.25
CA THR A 56 -17.42 1.76 4.44
C THR A 56 -17.43 2.63 5.69
N ARG A 57 -16.51 3.58 5.80
CA ARG A 57 -16.44 4.47 6.96
C ARG A 57 -17.59 5.46 7.03
N VAL A 58 -18.10 5.91 5.89
CA VAL A 58 -19.31 6.72 5.85
C VAL A 58 -20.53 5.89 6.28
N SER A 59 -20.63 4.66 5.81
CA SER A 59 -21.74 3.76 6.18
C SER A 59 -21.76 3.42 7.66
N SER A 60 -20.58 3.33 8.30
CA SER A 60 -20.47 3.05 9.75
C SER A 60 -20.50 4.33 10.60
N ALA A 61 -20.75 5.49 10.01
CA ALA A 61 -20.76 6.78 10.66
C ALA A 61 -19.43 7.23 11.29
N GLU A 62 -18.32 6.62 10.88
CA GLU A 62 -16.98 7.07 11.28
C GLU A 62 -16.56 8.34 10.56
N LEU A 63 -17.07 8.54 9.35
CA LEU A 63 -16.83 9.75 8.54
C LEU A 63 -18.15 10.28 8.02
N GLU A 64 -18.21 11.60 7.87
CA GLU A 64 -19.27 12.22 7.10
C GLU A 64 -18.93 12.18 5.61
N LYS A 65 -19.95 12.24 4.77
CA LYS A 65 -19.76 12.21 3.32
C LYS A 65 -18.79 13.31 2.85
N GLN A 66 -18.92 14.52 3.40
CA GLN A 66 -18.06 15.65 3.04
C GLN A 66 -16.61 15.39 3.43
N GLU A 67 -16.39 14.73 4.56
CA GLU A 67 -15.03 14.34 4.98
C GLU A 67 -14.42 13.34 4.02
N ALA A 68 -15.20 12.34 3.58
CA ALA A 68 -14.73 11.35 2.61
C ALA A 68 -14.36 12.00 1.26
N ASP A 69 -15.19 12.93 0.78
CA ASP A 69 -14.92 13.67 -0.44
C ASP A 69 -13.63 14.50 -0.33
N GLU A 70 -13.41 15.13 0.82
CA GLU A 70 -12.20 15.92 1.06
C GLU A 70 -10.94 15.03 1.13
N ILE A 71 -11.04 13.86 1.77
CA ILE A 71 -9.93 12.91 1.82
C ILE A 71 -9.53 12.50 0.42
N LEU A 72 -10.51 12.17 -0.42
CA LEU A 72 -10.22 11.76 -1.80
C LEU A 72 -9.55 12.90 -2.57
N ARG A 73 -9.99 14.13 -2.37
CA ARG A 73 -9.37 15.31 -2.99
C ARG A 73 -7.91 15.46 -2.58
N VAL A 74 -7.62 15.31 -1.29
CA VAL A 74 -6.27 15.44 -0.74
C VAL A 74 -5.37 14.32 -1.30
N VAL A 75 -5.86 13.10 -1.36
CA VAL A 75 -5.11 11.97 -1.93
C VAL A 75 -4.69 12.27 -3.37
N GLY A 76 -5.57 12.90 -4.15
CA GLY A 76 -5.27 13.29 -5.53
C GLY A 76 -4.13 14.31 -5.66
N LEU A 77 -3.76 14.98 -4.57
CA LEU A 77 -2.65 15.95 -4.53
C LEU A 77 -1.35 15.31 -4.02
N MET A 78 -1.40 14.09 -3.53
CA MET A 78 -0.20 13.41 -2.99
C MET A 78 0.71 12.95 -4.14
N PRO A 79 2.04 12.91 -3.91
CA PRO A 79 3.00 12.51 -4.94
C PRO A 79 3.05 10.98 -5.10
N LEU A 80 1.92 10.39 -5.43
CA LEU A 80 1.76 8.96 -5.61
C LEU A 80 1.87 8.62 -7.11
N GLN A 81 2.86 7.81 -7.48
CA GLN A 81 3.01 7.34 -8.85
C GLN A 81 2.10 6.13 -9.09
N LEU A 82 1.20 6.25 -10.05
CA LEU A 82 0.27 5.19 -10.39
C LEU A 82 0.76 4.38 -11.59
N PHE A 83 0.62 3.06 -11.49
CA PHE A 83 0.98 2.11 -12.53
C PHE A 83 -0.27 1.40 -13.02
N GLU A 84 -0.27 1.05 -14.30
CA GLU A 84 -1.40 0.34 -14.90
C GLU A 84 -1.55 -1.05 -14.28
N THR A 85 -2.70 -1.28 -13.64
CA THR A 85 -2.99 -2.56 -12.98
C THR A 85 -3.02 -3.72 -13.96
N TRP A 86 -3.56 -3.51 -15.15
CA TRP A 86 -3.70 -4.58 -16.16
C TRP A 86 -2.36 -5.22 -16.49
N SER A 87 -1.29 -4.43 -16.59
CA SER A 87 0.03 -4.96 -16.91
C SER A 87 0.64 -5.82 -15.79
N LEU A 88 0.07 -5.75 -14.58
CA LEU A 88 0.49 -6.54 -13.42
C LEU A 88 -0.31 -7.83 -13.25
N ALA A 89 -1.39 -8.00 -14.02
CA ALA A 89 -2.37 -9.06 -13.76
C ALA A 89 -1.78 -10.46 -13.87
N ALA A 90 -0.96 -10.74 -14.88
CA ALA A 90 -0.37 -12.06 -15.07
C ALA A 90 0.57 -12.44 -13.93
N ASP A 91 1.43 -11.51 -13.52
CA ASP A 91 2.36 -11.75 -12.41
C ASP A 91 1.61 -11.90 -11.08
N ALA A 92 0.57 -11.09 -10.88
CA ALA A 92 -0.28 -11.20 -9.69
C ALA A 92 -0.96 -12.56 -9.59
N LEU A 93 -1.45 -13.08 -10.70
CA LEU A 93 -2.09 -14.39 -10.74
C LEU A 93 -1.08 -15.51 -10.41
N GLU A 94 0.15 -15.39 -10.89
CA GLU A 94 1.22 -16.33 -10.56
C GLU A 94 1.56 -16.29 -9.07
N ILE A 95 1.63 -15.11 -8.48
CA ILE A 95 1.84 -14.94 -7.04
C ILE A 95 0.70 -15.60 -6.26
N GLU A 96 -0.56 -15.39 -6.68
CA GLU A 96 -1.71 -16.01 -6.03
C GLU A 96 -1.59 -17.53 -6.02
N ARG A 97 -1.18 -18.14 -7.11
CA ARG A 97 -1.01 -19.58 -7.17
C ARG A 97 0.03 -20.10 -6.19
N ARG A 98 1.08 -19.32 -5.93
CA ARG A 98 2.18 -19.73 -5.06
C ARG A 98 1.88 -19.53 -3.58
N ILE A 99 1.34 -18.38 -3.22
CA ILE A 99 1.17 -18.01 -1.80
C ILE A 99 -0.29 -17.95 -1.34
N ARG A 100 -1.25 -18.11 -2.26
CA ARG A 100 -2.68 -18.14 -1.92
C ARG A 100 -3.17 -16.93 -1.16
N CYS A 101 -2.71 -15.73 -1.52
CA CYS A 101 -3.22 -14.49 -0.98
C CYS A 101 -4.32 -13.92 -1.87
N ALA A 102 -5.06 -12.94 -1.35
CA ALA A 102 -6.10 -12.27 -2.13
C ALA A 102 -5.50 -11.55 -3.35
N MET A 103 -6.18 -11.59 -4.48
CA MET A 103 -5.69 -10.96 -5.71
C MET A 103 -5.30 -9.49 -5.55
N PRO A 104 -6.04 -8.65 -4.82
CA PRO A 104 -5.58 -7.28 -4.60
C PRO A 104 -4.18 -7.20 -4.01
N SER A 105 -3.89 -8.00 -2.98
CA SER A 105 -2.55 -8.06 -2.38
C SER A 105 -1.50 -8.54 -3.38
N CYS A 106 -1.84 -9.52 -4.21
CA CYS A 106 -0.94 -10.03 -5.24
C CYS A 106 -0.58 -8.96 -6.27
N ILE A 107 -1.50 -8.05 -6.59
CA ILE A 107 -1.23 -6.93 -7.50
C ILE A 107 -0.19 -5.99 -6.92
N TYR A 108 -0.31 -5.63 -5.63
CA TYR A 108 0.68 -4.78 -4.96
C TYR A 108 2.05 -5.47 -4.88
N LEU A 109 2.07 -6.75 -4.59
CA LEU A 109 3.31 -7.54 -4.56
C LEU A 109 3.96 -7.62 -5.95
N ALA A 110 3.16 -7.81 -7.00
CA ALA A 110 3.66 -7.83 -8.37
C ALA A 110 4.32 -6.50 -8.74
N LEU A 111 3.72 -5.38 -8.34
CA LEU A 111 4.31 -4.06 -8.58
C LEU A 111 5.63 -3.91 -7.82
N ALA A 112 5.68 -4.35 -6.57
CA ALA A 112 6.91 -4.28 -5.78
C ALA A 112 8.06 -5.06 -6.43
N LEU A 113 7.78 -6.24 -6.96
CA LEU A 113 8.78 -7.02 -7.69
C LEU A 113 9.22 -6.32 -8.97
N GLN A 114 8.27 -5.82 -9.76
CA GLN A 114 8.55 -5.17 -11.03
C GLN A 114 9.44 -3.94 -10.86
N GLU A 115 9.18 -3.14 -9.82
CA GLU A 115 9.85 -1.86 -9.59
C GLU A 115 10.99 -1.93 -8.58
N ASP A 116 11.34 -3.13 -8.14
CA ASP A 116 12.35 -3.35 -7.09
C ASP A 116 12.09 -2.44 -5.88
N ALA A 117 10.85 -2.47 -5.42
CA ALA A 117 10.36 -1.66 -4.31
C ALA A 117 9.96 -2.54 -3.14
N ILE A 118 9.63 -1.91 -2.02
CA ILE A 118 9.11 -2.57 -0.83
C ILE A 118 7.62 -2.30 -0.72
N TYR A 119 6.80 -3.34 -0.75
CA TYR A 119 5.38 -3.21 -0.45
C TYR A 119 5.19 -3.11 1.06
N VAL A 120 4.72 -1.96 1.52
CA VAL A 120 4.39 -1.73 2.92
C VAL A 120 2.91 -2.03 3.10
N THR A 121 2.62 -3.08 3.87
CA THR A 121 1.25 -3.50 4.13
C THR A 121 0.85 -3.24 5.58
N SER A 122 -0.43 -2.94 5.80
CA SER A 122 -1.02 -2.89 7.14
C SER A 122 -1.43 -4.29 7.62
N SER A 123 -1.43 -5.29 6.76
CA SER A 123 -1.83 -6.65 7.08
C SER A 123 -0.65 -7.46 7.62
N ARG A 124 -0.67 -7.70 8.93
CA ARG A 124 0.33 -8.57 9.55
C ARG A 124 0.23 -10.01 9.02
N GLU A 125 -0.98 -10.45 8.73
CA GLU A 125 -1.23 -11.79 8.17
C GLU A 125 -0.56 -11.95 6.80
N LEU A 126 -0.72 -10.98 5.92
CA LEU A 126 -0.06 -11.02 4.62
C LEU A 126 1.46 -11.02 4.77
N TYR A 127 1.98 -10.15 5.61
CA TYR A 127 3.42 -10.09 5.89
C TYR A 127 3.95 -11.46 6.33
N THR A 128 3.26 -12.10 7.27
CA THR A 128 3.65 -13.41 7.77
C THR A 128 3.61 -14.48 6.66
N SER A 129 2.60 -14.42 5.80
CA SER A 129 2.40 -15.44 4.75
C SER A 129 3.50 -15.44 3.69
N VAL A 130 4.23 -14.34 3.51
CA VAL A 130 5.28 -14.24 2.49
C VAL A 130 6.69 -14.45 3.03
N GLN A 131 6.86 -14.62 4.35
CA GLN A 131 8.19 -14.63 4.98
C GLN A 131 9.08 -15.79 4.53
N ASP A 132 8.50 -16.94 4.21
CA ASP A 132 9.26 -18.10 3.73
C ASP A 132 9.40 -18.12 2.20
N THR A 133 9.17 -17.00 1.54
CA THR A 133 9.22 -16.89 0.08
C THR A 133 10.19 -15.80 -0.35
N ALA A 134 10.49 -15.76 -1.65
CA ALA A 134 11.30 -14.69 -2.24
C ALA A 134 10.65 -13.31 -2.11
N LEU A 135 9.35 -13.24 -1.83
CA LEU A 135 8.63 -11.98 -1.65
C LEU A 135 8.94 -11.29 -0.31
N ALA A 136 9.56 -12.02 0.64
CA ALA A 136 9.93 -11.44 1.94
C ALA A 136 10.82 -10.20 1.79
N GLU A 137 11.73 -10.21 0.81
CA GLU A 137 12.63 -9.08 0.55
C GLU A 137 11.90 -7.84 0.02
N HIS A 138 10.69 -8.02 -0.50
CA HIS A 138 9.88 -6.96 -1.09
C HIS A 138 8.65 -6.59 -0.27
N THR A 139 8.59 -7.05 0.99
CA THR A 139 7.41 -6.83 1.83
C THR A 139 7.83 -6.38 3.23
N ALA A 140 7.16 -5.36 3.72
CA ALA A 140 7.32 -4.89 5.10
C ALA A 140 5.95 -4.71 5.74
N TRP A 141 5.82 -5.06 7.01
CA TRP A 141 4.63 -4.73 7.78
C TRP A 141 4.82 -3.37 8.42
N ILE A 142 3.80 -2.51 8.33
CA ILE A 142 3.87 -1.13 8.84
C ILE A 142 4.31 -1.06 10.31
N GLY A 143 3.92 -2.05 11.12
CA GLY A 143 4.28 -2.09 12.53
C GLY A 143 5.74 -2.39 12.81
N ASN A 144 6.48 -2.95 11.84
CA ASN A 144 7.90 -3.25 11.94
C ASN A 144 8.78 -2.28 11.16
N LEU A 145 8.18 -1.31 10.49
CA LEU A 145 8.91 -0.44 9.59
C LEU A 145 9.79 0.53 10.40
N ALA A 146 11.10 0.41 10.22
CA ALA A 146 12.07 1.31 10.83
C ALA A 146 12.45 2.37 9.80
N LEU A 147 11.91 3.56 9.96
CA LEU A 147 12.24 4.72 9.15
C LEU A 147 13.25 5.60 9.87
N ARG A 148 14.20 6.13 9.13
CA ARG A 148 15.19 7.06 9.63
C ARG A 148 14.94 8.47 9.11
#